data_d284a3cac90c5bb8f2b48f9db89f3c35
#
_entry.id   d284a3cac90c5bb8f2b48f9db89f3c35
#
_cell.length_a   1.000
_cell.length_b   1.000
_cell.length_c   1.000
_cell.angle_alpha   90.00
_cell.angle_beta   90.00
_cell.angle_gamma   90.00
#
_symmetry.space_group_name_H-M   'P 1'
#
loop_
_entity.id
_entity.type
_entity.pdbx_description
1 polymer ?
#
loop_
_entity_poly.entity_id
_entity_poly.type
_entity_poly.pdbx_seq_one_letter_code
_entity_poly.pdbx_strand_id
1 'polypeptide(L)'
;EEAAALSGRNFGATELGYVFFGWGLALAVSSVFIAPRLTRAFGLIPVVVTVLLGFSAVLAGLGFGAHRLGVVVVLVILAGFFSGVFNTVLTEAVMEATEMPRNVASSSYSGMRFLGGAVAPAVSGPLAASLGAGVPYWFGAASLVVSLLILFAGRKTLHRIL
;
A
#
# COMPACT_ATOMS: atom_id res chain seq x y z
N GLU A 1 3.59 6.60 -31.59
CA GLU A 1 2.51 5.90 -32.35
C GLU A 1 1.58 5.11 -31.41
N GLU A 2 2.10 4.40 -30.41
CA GLU A 2 1.27 3.68 -29.42
C GLU A 2 0.43 4.62 -28.53
N ALA A 3 0.96 5.78 -28.16
CA ALA A 3 0.23 6.79 -27.41
C ALA A 3 -0.92 7.41 -28.25
N ALA A 4 -0.76 7.52 -29.57
CA ALA A 4 -1.80 7.99 -30.48
C ALA A 4 -2.88 6.91 -30.72
N ALA A 5 -2.51 5.63 -30.74
CA ALA A 5 -3.46 4.53 -30.86
C ALA A 5 -4.31 4.31 -29.58
N LEU A 6 -3.75 4.67 -28.41
CA LEU A 6 -4.46 4.65 -27.12
C LEU A 6 -5.31 5.90 -26.89
N SER A 7 -4.96 7.04 -27.48
CA SER A 7 -5.77 8.26 -27.45
C SER A 7 -7.06 8.16 -28.29
N GLY A 8 -7.16 7.18 -29.19
CA GLY A 8 -8.38 6.84 -29.90
C GLY A 8 -9.37 5.95 -29.12
N ARG A 9 -8.95 5.34 -28.02
CA ARG A 9 -9.82 4.74 -27.01
C ARG A 9 -9.97 5.72 -25.87
N ASN A 10 -11.11 6.41 -25.86
CA ASN A 10 -11.48 7.27 -24.75
C ASN A 10 -11.41 6.47 -23.45
N PHE A 11 -10.29 6.61 -22.70
CA PHE A 11 -10.19 6.07 -21.33
C PHE A 11 -11.12 6.92 -20.47
N GLY A 12 -12.37 6.51 -20.42
CA GLY A 12 -13.44 7.24 -19.78
C GLY A 12 -13.69 6.80 -18.34
N ALA A 13 -14.74 7.32 -17.77
CA ALA A 13 -15.15 7.01 -16.41
C ALA A 13 -15.45 5.51 -16.20
N THR A 14 -15.92 4.81 -17.23
CA THR A 14 -16.25 3.38 -17.18
C THR A 14 -14.98 2.52 -17.03
N GLU A 15 -13.96 2.77 -17.84
CA GLU A 15 -12.67 2.06 -17.78
C GLU A 15 -11.98 2.30 -16.44
N LEU A 16 -12.02 3.54 -15.95
CA LEU A 16 -11.51 3.89 -14.62
C LEU A 16 -12.28 3.11 -13.53
N GLY A 17 -13.60 2.97 -13.68
CA GLY A 17 -14.43 2.16 -12.79
C GLY A 17 -13.99 0.69 -12.74
N TYR A 18 -13.67 0.09 -13.88
CA TYR A 18 -13.16 -1.30 -13.92
C TYR A 18 -11.80 -1.45 -13.24
N VAL A 19 -10.91 -0.47 -13.39
CA VAL A 19 -9.61 -0.48 -12.70
C VAL A 19 -9.79 -0.41 -11.19
N PHE A 20 -10.64 0.50 -10.70
CA PHE A 20 -10.95 0.60 -9.26
C PHE A 20 -11.69 -0.63 -8.73
N PHE A 21 -12.58 -1.23 -9.53
CA PHE A 21 -13.21 -2.48 -9.17
C PHE A 21 -12.18 -3.61 -9.03
N GLY A 22 -11.27 -3.75 -9.99
CA GLY A 22 -10.17 -4.73 -9.93
C GLY A 22 -9.26 -4.51 -8.73
N TRP A 23 -8.90 -3.26 -8.43
CA TRP A 23 -8.15 -2.87 -7.24
C TRP A 23 -8.89 -3.27 -5.94
N GLY A 24 -10.16 -2.91 -5.83
CA GLY A 24 -10.98 -3.23 -4.65
C GLY A 24 -11.20 -4.73 -4.46
N LEU A 25 -11.40 -5.48 -5.55
CA LEU A 25 -11.52 -6.93 -5.51
C LEU A 25 -10.20 -7.58 -5.06
N ALA A 26 -9.08 -7.16 -5.61
CA ALA A 26 -7.76 -7.64 -5.21
C ALA A 26 -7.48 -7.35 -3.72
N LEU A 27 -7.84 -6.15 -3.24
CA LEU A 27 -7.77 -5.78 -1.84
C LEU A 27 -8.65 -6.68 -0.96
N ALA A 28 -9.91 -6.90 -1.32
CA ALA A 28 -10.84 -7.73 -0.55
C ALA A 28 -10.37 -9.18 -0.46
N VAL A 29 -10.00 -9.77 -1.61
CA VAL A 29 -9.53 -11.17 -1.67
C VAL A 29 -8.24 -11.34 -0.88
N SER A 30 -7.29 -10.42 -1.03
CA SER A 30 -6.01 -10.52 -0.34
C SER A 30 -6.14 -10.33 1.18
N SER A 31 -6.98 -9.41 1.64
CA SER A 31 -7.18 -9.17 3.07
C SER A 31 -7.88 -10.34 3.76
N VAL A 32 -8.90 -10.92 3.12
CA VAL A 32 -9.72 -11.97 3.74
C VAL A 32 -9.08 -13.36 3.63
N PHE A 33 -8.51 -13.69 2.47
CA PHE A 33 -8.07 -15.05 2.20
C PHE A 33 -6.55 -15.22 2.25
N ILE A 34 -5.79 -14.24 1.80
CA ILE A 34 -4.34 -14.38 1.62
C ILE A 34 -3.58 -13.96 2.87
N ALA A 35 -3.88 -12.80 3.43
CA ALA A 35 -3.20 -12.30 4.62
C ALA A 35 -3.22 -13.30 5.79
N PRO A 36 -4.38 -13.88 6.22
CA PRO A 36 -4.39 -14.84 7.32
C PRO A 36 -3.65 -16.15 7.01
N ARG A 37 -3.58 -16.56 5.74
CA ARG A 37 -2.80 -17.75 5.37
C ARG A 37 -1.30 -17.47 5.42
N LEU A 38 -0.88 -16.30 4.98
CA LEU A 38 0.52 -15.90 5.01
C LEU A 38 1.04 -15.76 6.45
N THR A 39 0.27 -15.09 7.33
CA THR A 39 0.67 -14.93 8.74
C THR A 39 0.75 -16.26 9.48
N ARG A 40 -0.18 -17.20 9.21
CA ARG A 40 -0.13 -18.55 9.80
C ARG A 40 1.04 -19.39 9.28
N ALA A 41 1.43 -19.23 8.00
CA ALA A 41 2.48 -20.04 7.39
C ALA A 41 3.89 -19.52 7.70
N PHE A 42 4.09 -18.22 7.70
CA PHE A 42 5.39 -17.57 7.76
C PHE A 42 5.62 -16.72 9.01
N GLY A 43 4.58 -16.49 9.80
CA GLY A 43 4.60 -15.57 10.93
C GLY A 43 4.37 -14.11 10.52
N LEU A 44 4.07 -13.27 11.51
CA LEU A 44 3.64 -11.89 11.30
C LEU A 44 4.75 -10.99 10.73
N ILE A 45 5.93 -11.00 11.36
CA ILE A 45 7.05 -10.11 10.98
C ILE A 45 7.57 -10.37 9.56
N PRO A 46 7.86 -11.61 9.13
CA PRO A 46 8.29 -11.88 7.76
C PRO A 46 7.26 -11.42 6.72
N VAL A 47 5.97 -11.58 7.01
CA VAL A 47 4.90 -11.13 6.11
C VAL A 47 4.86 -9.61 6.02
N VAL A 48 4.96 -8.89 7.16
CA VAL A 48 5.05 -7.41 7.15
C VAL A 48 6.22 -6.94 6.29
N VAL A 49 7.40 -7.51 6.48
CA VAL A 49 8.61 -7.15 5.70
C VAL A 49 8.40 -7.40 4.21
N THR A 50 7.89 -8.58 3.84
CA THR A 50 7.64 -8.93 2.43
C THR A 50 6.64 -8.00 1.78
N VAL A 51 5.57 -7.66 2.50
CA VAL A 51 4.53 -6.76 1.99
C VAL A 51 5.04 -5.32 1.84
N LEU A 52 5.81 -4.81 2.79
CA LEU A 52 6.44 -3.49 2.69
C LEU A 52 7.37 -3.41 1.48
N LEU A 53 8.21 -4.42 1.26
CA LEU A 53 9.11 -4.47 0.10
C LEU A 53 8.33 -4.58 -1.22
N GLY A 54 7.36 -5.50 -1.29
CA GLY A 54 6.54 -5.70 -2.49
C GLY A 54 5.73 -4.44 -2.83
N PHE A 55 5.13 -3.79 -1.84
CA PHE A 55 4.36 -2.57 -2.04
C PHE A 55 5.26 -1.39 -2.44
N SER A 56 6.44 -1.27 -1.83
CA SER A 56 7.45 -0.28 -2.25
C SER A 56 7.88 -0.48 -3.70
N ALA A 57 8.09 -1.73 -4.13
CA ALA A 57 8.44 -2.06 -5.52
C ALA A 57 7.29 -1.70 -6.50
N VAL A 58 6.04 -1.94 -6.12
CA VAL A 58 4.86 -1.54 -6.92
C VAL A 58 4.78 -0.02 -7.06
N LEU A 59 4.98 0.73 -5.97
CA LEU A 59 4.98 2.19 -6.03
C LEU A 59 6.15 2.73 -6.87
N ALA A 60 7.34 2.16 -6.72
CA ALA A 60 8.48 2.51 -7.57
C ALA A 60 8.18 2.21 -9.05
N GLY A 61 7.57 1.06 -9.34
CA GLY A 61 7.11 0.69 -10.68
C GLY A 61 6.11 1.69 -11.26
N LEU A 62 5.17 2.20 -10.45
CA LEU A 62 4.25 3.28 -10.86
C LEU A 62 5.00 4.58 -11.16
N GLY A 63 6.02 4.91 -10.36
CA GLY A 63 6.86 6.08 -10.60
C GLY A 63 7.58 6.03 -11.95
N PHE A 64 8.08 4.87 -12.36
CA PHE A 64 8.71 4.67 -13.68
C PHE A 64 7.70 4.49 -14.80
N GLY A 65 6.61 3.80 -14.54
CA GLY A 65 5.63 3.36 -15.54
C GLY A 65 4.48 4.33 -15.78
N ALA A 66 4.49 5.53 -15.17
CA ALA A 66 3.40 6.52 -15.25
C ALA A 66 2.99 6.92 -16.67
N HIS A 67 3.84 6.67 -17.66
CA HIS A 67 3.60 6.99 -19.06
C HIS A 67 2.93 5.85 -19.88
N ARG A 68 2.77 4.66 -19.29
CA ARG A 68 2.20 3.47 -19.97
C ARG A 68 0.94 3.02 -19.28
N LEU A 69 -0.21 3.28 -19.87
CA LEU A 69 -1.52 2.99 -19.29
C LEU A 69 -1.67 1.52 -18.84
N GLY A 70 -1.27 0.56 -19.69
CA GLY A 70 -1.35 -0.87 -19.34
C GLY A 70 -0.52 -1.24 -18.12
N VAL A 71 0.68 -0.66 -17.98
CA VAL A 71 1.54 -0.86 -16.79
C VAL A 71 0.88 -0.28 -15.55
N VAL A 72 0.32 0.92 -15.65
CA VAL A 72 -0.39 1.58 -14.55
C VAL A 72 -1.57 0.75 -14.08
N VAL A 73 -2.40 0.23 -14.99
CA VAL A 73 -3.56 -0.62 -14.63
C VAL A 73 -3.14 -1.86 -13.85
N VAL A 74 -2.13 -2.58 -14.34
CA VAL A 74 -1.64 -3.80 -13.67
C VAL A 74 -1.06 -3.46 -12.29
N LEU A 75 -0.24 -2.40 -12.20
CA LEU A 75 0.37 -1.99 -10.94
C LEU A 75 -0.65 -1.46 -9.94
N VAL A 76 -1.72 -0.80 -10.37
CA VAL A 76 -2.82 -0.37 -9.48
C VAL A 76 -3.55 -1.57 -8.90
N ILE A 77 -3.83 -2.61 -9.69
CA ILE A 77 -4.46 -3.85 -9.18
C ILE A 77 -3.52 -4.55 -8.19
N LEU A 78 -2.23 -4.64 -8.50
CA LEU A 78 -1.22 -5.17 -7.58
C LEU A 78 -1.09 -4.33 -6.30
N ALA A 79 -1.19 -3.00 -6.39
CA ALA A 79 -1.26 -2.14 -5.22
C ALA A 79 -2.46 -2.46 -4.34
N GLY A 80 -3.62 -2.78 -4.93
CA GLY A 80 -4.79 -3.27 -4.21
C GLY A 80 -4.50 -4.55 -3.44
N PHE A 81 -3.84 -5.52 -4.08
CA PHE A 81 -3.44 -6.77 -3.44
C PHE A 81 -2.53 -6.54 -2.22
N PHE A 82 -1.44 -5.77 -2.40
CA PHE A 82 -0.54 -5.46 -1.30
C PHE A 82 -1.20 -4.62 -0.21
N SER A 83 -2.07 -3.67 -0.56
CA SER A 83 -2.84 -2.88 0.40
C SER A 83 -3.74 -3.75 1.27
N GLY A 84 -4.39 -4.77 0.70
CA GLY A 84 -5.24 -5.69 1.43
C GLY A 84 -4.47 -6.51 2.46
N VAL A 85 -3.35 -7.11 2.05
CA VAL A 85 -2.47 -7.85 2.98
C VAL A 85 -1.92 -6.91 4.05
N PHE A 86 -1.39 -5.76 3.65
CA PHE A 86 -0.80 -4.76 4.55
C PHE A 86 -1.77 -4.29 5.63
N ASN A 87 -2.99 -3.93 5.24
CA ASN A 87 -4.02 -3.48 6.19
C ASN A 87 -4.34 -4.54 7.25
N THR A 88 -4.47 -5.80 6.84
CA THR A 88 -4.79 -6.90 7.74
C THR A 88 -3.64 -7.19 8.69
N VAL A 89 -2.43 -7.36 8.14
CA VAL A 89 -1.24 -7.74 8.89
C VAL A 89 -0.79 -6.62 9.84
N LEU A 90 -0.90 -5.36 9.42
CA LEU A 90 -0.57 -4.23 10.27
C LEU A 90 -1.56 -4.06 11.42
N THR A 91 -2.86 -4.31 11.17
CA THR A 91 -3.87 -4.31 12.24
C THR A 91 -3.58 -5.42 13.25
N GLU A 92 -3.28 -6.63 12.80
CA GLU A 92 -2.88 -7.77 13.63
C GLU A 92 -1.64 -7.41 14.47
N ALA A 93 -0.58 -6.88 13.83
CA ALA A 93 0.64 -6.48 14.50
C ALA A 93 0.43 -5.45 15.61
N VAL A 94 -0.41 -4.43 15.36
CA VAL A 94 -0.71 -3.40 16.38
C VAL A 94 -1.51 -4.00 17.53
N MET A 95 -2.45 -4.92 17.26
CA MET A 95 -3.24 -5.57 18.31
C MET A 95 -2.41 -6.53 19.17
N GLU A 96 -1.39 -7.16 18.61
CA GLU A 96 -0.47 -8.04 19.35
C GLU A 96 0.61 -7.26 20.11
N ALA A 97 1.07 -6.13 19.58
CA ALA A 97 2.15 -5.33 20.15
C ALA A 97 1.73 -4.49 21.36
N THR A 98 0.45 -4.41 21.70
CA THR A 98 -0.05 -3.54 22.77
C THR A 98 -0.73 -4.31 23.89
N GLU A 99 -0.45 -3.93 25.15
CA GLU A 99 -1.16 -4.40 26.34
C GLU A 99 -2.45 -3.59 26.63
N MET A 100 -2.71 -2.54 25.82
CA MET A 100 -3.90 -1.72 25.98
C MET A 100 -5.18 -2.48 25.64
N PRO A 101 -6.34 -2.09 26.20
CA PRO A 101 -7.63 -2.63 25.81
C PRO A 101 -7.84 -2.50 24.28
N ARG A 102 -8.35 -3.56 23.66
CA ARG A 102 -8.47 -3.65 22.18
C ARG A 102 -9.22 -2.49 21.55
N ASN A 103 -10.22 -1.92 22.24
CA ASN A 103 -10.96 -0.74 21.76
C ASN A 103 -10.08 0.50 21.69
N VAL A 104 -9.17 0.71 22.65
CA VAL A 104 -8.24 1.85 22.69
C VAL A 104 -7.18 1.68 21.60
N ALA A 105 -6.58 0.50 21.48
CA ALA A 105 -5.60 0.21 20.44
C ALA A 105 -6.18 0.39 19.04
N SER A 106 -7.39 -0.14 18.80
CA SER A 106 -8.07 -0.04 17.51
C SER A 106 -8.43 1.41 17.15
N SER A 107 -8.94 2.20 18.10
CA SER A 107 -9.29 3.60 17.84
C SER A 107 -8.06 4.46 17.60
N SER A 108 -6.98 4.27 18.36
CA SER A 108 -5.70 4.98 18.16
C SER A 108 -5.07 4.66 16.82
N TYR A 109 -5.02 3.37 16.45
CA TYR A 109 -4.53 2.94 15.14
C TYR A 109 -5.36 3.52 13.99
N SER A 110 -6.69 3.46 14.10
CA SER A 110 -7.59 4.03 13.10
C SER A 110 -7.41 5.54 12.97
N GLY A 111 -7.28 6.26 14.08
CA GLY A 111 -6.99 7.69 14.09
C GLY A 111 -5.71 8.05 13.33
N MET A 112 -4.60 7.35 13.62
CA MET A 112 -3.32 7.54 12.92
C MET A 112 -3.43 7.23 11.42
N ARG A 113 -4.15 6.19 11.06
CA ARG A 113 -4.38 5.80 9.67
C ARG A 113 -5.20 6.85 8.91
N PHE A 114 -6.27 7.40 9.53
CA PHE A 114 -7.07 8.47 8.91
C PHE A 114 -6.28 9.76 8.77
N LEU A 115 -5.45 10.12 9.76
CA LEU A 115 -4.55 11.27 9.65
C LEU A 115 -3.57 11.12 8.48
N GLY A 116 -2.93 9.95 8.36
CA GLY A 116 -2.06 9.65 7.22
C GLY A 116 -2.80 9.71 5.88
N GLY A 117 -4.03 9.16 5.83
CA GLY A 117 -4.89 9.22 4.66
C GLY A 117 -5.32 10.64 4.25
N ALA A 118 -5.43 11.56 5.20
CA ALA A 118 -5.74 12.96 4.93
C ALA A 118 -4.49 13.75 4.48
N VAL A 119 -3.34 13.49 5.10
CA VAL A 119 -2.07 14.18 4.78
C VAL A 119 -1.51 13.76 3.43
N ALA A 120 -1.61 12.47 3.07
CA ALA A 120 -1.03 11.95 1.85
C ALA A 120 -1.53 12.64 0.57
N PRO A 121 -2.83 12.84 0.31
CA PRO A 121 -3.31 13.61 -0.84
C PRO A 121 -2.91 15.09 -0.79
N ALA A 122 -2.91 15.69 0.40
CA ALA A 122 -2.52 17.10 0.57
C ALA A 122 -1.06 17.37 0.19
N VAL A 123 -0.18 16.39 0.38
CA VAL A 123 1.24 16.48 0.00
C VAL A 123 1.45 16.03 -1.45
N SER A 124 0.80 14.95 -1.89
CA SER A 124 1.03 14.36 -3.20
C SER A 124 0.56 15.23 -4.36
N GLY A 125 -0.52 16.00 -4.19
CA GLY A 125 -1.01 16.92 -5.22
C GLY A 125 0.00 18.00 -5.60
N PRO A 126 0.48 18.84 -4.66
CA PRO A 126 1.54 19.83 -4.92
C PRO A 126 2.85 19.22 -5.43
N LEU A 127 3.26 18.04 -4.93
CA LEU A 127 4.45 17.34 -5.43
C LEU A 127 4.31 16.94 -6.90
N ALA A 128 3.15 16.38 -7.28
CA ALA A 128 2.88 16.01 -8.66
C ALA A 128 2.87 17.24 -9.59
N ALA A 129 2.29 18.35 -9.14
CA ALA A 129 2.19 19.58 -9.90
C ALA A 129 3.54 20.27 -10.11
N SER A 130 4.42 20.25 -9.10
CA SER A 130 5.72 20.97 -9.14
C SER A 130 6.88 20.14 -9.70
N LEU A 131 6.90 18.83 -9.42
CA LEU A 131 8.04 17.95 -9.69
C LEU A 131 7.71 16.81 -10.68
N GLY A 132 6.44 16.65 -11.04
CA GLY A 132 5.98 15.66 -12.01
C GLY A 132 5.17 14.52 -11.41
N ALA A 133 4.35 13.89 -12.25
CA ALA A 133 3.34 12.89 -11.86
C ALA A 133 3.92 11.62 -11.19
N GLY A 134 5.19 11.29 -11.43
CA GLY A 134 5.87 10.13 -10.83
C GLY A 134 6.34 10.37 -9.39
N VAL A 135 6.57 11.63 -9.00
CA VAL A 135 7.23 11.97 -7.72
C VAL A 135 6.45 11.49 -6.49
N PRO A 136 5.11 11.62 -6.41
CA PRO A 136 4.35 11.08 -5.28
C PRO A 136 4.55 9.59 -5.04
N TYR A 137 4.70 8.80 -6.10
CA TYR A 137 4.93 7.36 -6.01
C TYR A 137 6.32 7.05 -5.44
N TRP A 138 7.34 7.81 -5.85
CA TRP A 138 8.70 7.71 -5.27
C TRP A 138 8.71 8.09 -3.80
N PHE A 139 8.01 9.15 -3.43
CA PHE A 139 7.86 9.57 -2.04
C PHE A 139 7.17 8.47 -1.21
N GLY A 140 6.10 7.87 -1.72
CA GLY A 140 5.42 6.74 -1.10
C GLY A 140 6.34 5.52 -0.95
N ALA A 141 7.08 5.15 -2.00
CA ALA A 141 8.04 4.05 -1.95
C ALA A 141 9.14 4.28 -0.91
N ALA A 142 9.71 5.49 -0.86
CA ALA A 142 10.71 5.87 0.14
C ALA A 142 10.16 5.81 1.57
N SER A 143 8.93 6.25 1.80
CA SER A 143 8.27 6.19 3.11
C SER A 143 8.09 4.74 3.59
N LEU A 144 7.78 3.80 2.70
CA LEU A 144 7.69 2.38 3.05
C LEU A 144 9.07 1.78 3.38
N VAL A 145 10.12 2.17 2.66
CA VAL A 145 11.50 1.77 2.98
C VAL A 145 11.94 2.31 4.35
N VAL A 146 11.64 3.58 4.64
CA VAL A 146 11.90 4.16 5.98
C VAL A 146 11.15 3.41 7.07
N SER A 147 9.87 3.06 6.84
CA SER A 147 9.09 2.24 7.77
C SER A 147 9.73 0.88 8.01
N LEU A 148 10.27 0.26 6.96
CA LEU A 148 11.01 -1.00 7.06
C LEU A 148 12.28 -0.87 7.89
N LEU A 149 13.04 0.21 7.70
CA LEU A 149 14.26 0.49 8.49
C LEU A 149 13.93 0.70 9.98
N ILE A 150 12.85 1.41 10.28
CA ILE A 150 12.36 1.61 11.66
C ILE A 150 11.96 0.26 12.27
N LEU A 151 11.25 -0.59 11.52
CA LEU A 151 10.89 -1.93 11.96
C LEU A 151 12.13 -2.77 12.32
N PHE A 152 13.15 -2.75 11.46
CA PHE A 152 14.41 -3.47 11.73
C PHE A 152 15.20 -2.91 12.90
N ALA A 153 15.23 -1.58 13.07
CA ALA A 153 15.86 -0.94 14.22
C ALA A 153 15.16 -1.30 15.53
N GLY A 154 13.81 -1.37 15.50
CA GLY A 154 12.97 -1.70 16.65
C GLY A 154 12.82 -3.20 16.94
N ARG A 155 13.34 -4.10 16.08
CA ARG A 155 13.11 -5.56 16.21
C ARG A 155 13.57 -6.17 17.54
N LYS A 156 14.59 -5.60 18.19
CA LYS A 156 15.06 -6.04 19.50
C LYS A 156 14.00 -5.82 20.60
N THR A 157 13.21 -4.78 20.47
CA THR A 157 12.09 -4.48 21.38
C THR A 157 10.88 -5.35 21.06
N LEU A 158 10.65 -5.62 19.76
CA LEU A 158 9.56 -6.49 19.29
C LEU A 158 9.78 -7.96 19.65
N HIS A 159 11.02 -8.46 19.71
CA HIS A 159 11.34 -9.80 20.19
C HIS A 159 10.99 -10.05 21.67
N ARG A 160 10.71 -9.01 22.43
CA ARG A 160 10.23 -9.11 23.82
C ARG A 160 8.71 -9.26 23.90
N ILE A 161 7.99 -9.01 22.79
CA ILE A 161 6.53 -8.91 22.75
C ILE A 161 5.94 -10.04 21.88
N LEU A 162 6.73 -10.62 20.96
CA LEU A 162 6.41 -11.76 20.10
C LEU A 162 7.24 -12.99 20.47
#